data_a3ba4094a22f28f0ff6b0d8c7694259c
#
_entry.id   a3ba4094a22f28f0ff6b0d8c7694259c
#
_cell.length_a   1.000
_cell.length_b   1.000
_cell.length_c   1.000
_cell.angle_alpha   90.00
_cell.angle_beta   90.00
_cell.angle_gamma   90.00
#
_symmetry.space_group_name_H-M   'P 1'
#
loop_
_entity.id
_entity.type
_entity.pdbx_description
1 polymer ?
#
loop_
_entity_poly.entity_id
_entity_poly.type
_entity_poly.pdbx_seq_one_letter_code
_entity_poly.pdbx_strand_id
1 'polypeptide(L)'
;MRRFLPVLCALLSAPLLQFASIQALAADSPKQIVLQISDSDPEKQTLVLNVANNLVKAYGPGNVKLEVVAFGPGLVLLFNDNANKDRVQSLAASDVRFSACQNTVKAMTVALGHAPKLNKNAVPVDAGIVRIVDLTAQGYTLVRP
;
A
#
# COMPACT_ATOMS: atom_id res chain seq x y z
N MET A 1 33.15 28.23 81.75
CA MET A 1 32.10 27.26 81.32
C MET A 1 31.63 27.63 79.95
N ARG A 2 32.17 26.99 78.94
CA ARG A 2 31.84 27.23 77.49
C ARG A 2 31.11 25.99 76.97
N ARG A 3 29.85 26.17 76.60
CA ARG A 3 28.99 25.13 76.05
C ARG A 3 29.17 25.15 74.54
N PHE A 4 29.70 24.09 73.99
CA PHE A 4 29.73 23.83 72.53
C PHE A 4 28.41 23.24 72.14
N LEU A 5 27.75 23.88 71.15
CA LEU A 5 26.58 23.34 70.43
C LEU A 5 27.08 22.59 69.18
N PRO A 6 26.66 21.37 68.93
CA PRO A 6 26.98 20.71 67.63
C PRO A 6 25.99 21.16 66.57
N VAL A 7 26.55 21.63 65.44
CA VAL A 7 25.79 21.93 64.22
C VAL A 7 25.48 20.61 63.52
N LEU A 8 24.19 20.30 63.41
CA LEU A 8 23.66 19.13 62.70
C LEU A 8 23.54 19.48 61.21
N CYS A 9 24.46 18.98 60.38
CA CYS A 9 24.43 19.10 58.92
C CYS A 9 23.41 18.08 58.36
N ALA A 10 22.21 18.52 57.99
CA ALA A 10 21.23 17.70 57.30
C ALA A 10 21.59 17.60 55.84
N LEU A 11 22.06 16.43 55.38
CA LEU A 11 22.27 16.08 53.99
C LEU A 11 20.92 15.84 53.34
N LEU A 12 20.43 16.78 52.51
CA LEU A 12 19.30 16.57 51.60
C LEU A 12 19.77 15.72 50.43
N SER A 13 19.49 14.44 50.47
CA SER A 13 19.60 13.54 49.30
C SER A 13 18.37 13.70 48.40
N ALA A 14 18.53 14.44 47.30
CA ALA A 14 17.51 14.53 46.28
C ALA A 14 17.55 13.24 45.41
N PRO A 15 16.41 12.55 45.19
CA PRO A 15 16.36 11.44 44.28
C PRO A 15 16.45 11.99 42.85
N LEU A 16 17.49 11.62 42.08
CA LEU A 16 17.54 11.77 40.63
C LEU A 16 16.48 10.86 40.02
N LEU A 17 15.33 11.43 39.62
CA LEU A 17 14.42 10.75 38.74
C LEU A 17 15.11 10.63 37.36
N GLN A 18 15.65 9.46 37.06
CA GLN A 18 16.08 9.09 35.73
C GLN A 18 14.82 8.88 34.87
N PHE A 19 14.49 9.87 34.05
CA PHE A 19 13.56 9.68 32.95
C PHE A 19 14.22 8.76 31.93
N ALA A 20 13.94 7.46 32.02
CA ALA A 20 14.23 6.53 30.95
C ALA A 20 13.39 6.95 29.74
N SER A 21 14.02 7.64 28.78
CA SER A 21 13.43 7.92 27.49
C SER A 21 13.21 6.60 26.78
N ILE A 22 11.99 6.10 26.82
CA ILE A 22 11.52 5.01 25.97
C ILE A 22 11.51 5.59 24.56
N GLN A 23 12.61 5.48 23.85
CA GLN A 23 12.63 5.62 22.40
C GLN A 23 11.83 4.42 21.87
N ALA A 24 10.51 4.64 21.68
CA ALA A 24 9.71 3.73 20.88
C ALA A 24 10.40 3.65 19.51
N LEU A 25 10.98 2.47 19.17
CA LEU A 25 11.31 2.16 17.79
C LEU A 25 9.99 2.30 17.03
N ALA A 26 9.82 3.41 16.35
CA ALA A 26 8.76 3.54 15.36
C ALA A 26 9.11 2.51 14.26
N ALA A 27 8.48 1.33 14.35
CA ALA A 27 8.49 0.39 13.25
C ALA A 27 7.98 1.18 12.04
N ASP A 28 8.84 1.35 11.03
CA ASP A 28 8.51 2.14 9.83
C ASP A 28 7.27 1.50 9.21
N SER A 29 6.14 2.20 9.28
CA SER A 29 4.86 1.66 8.81
C SER A 29 4.98 1.32 7.33
N PRO A 30 4.41 0.21 6.84
CA PRO A 30 4.49 -0.19 5.45
C PRO A 30 4.13 0.97 4.51
N LYS A 31 4.93 1.19 3.48
CA LYS A 31 4.62 2.18 2.43
C LYS A 31 3.30 1.80 1.77
N GLN A 32 2.39 2.74 1.63
CA GLN A 32 1.06 2.53 1.05
C GLN A 32 1.02 3.19 -0.33
N ILE A 33 0.89 2.39 -1.39
CA ILE A 33 0.98 2.86 -2.77
C ILE A 33 -0.17 2.29 -3.58
N VAL A 34 -0.84 3.15 -4.34
CA VAL A 34 -1.83 2.75 -5.35
C VAL A 34 -1.31 3.10 -6.74
N LEU A 35 -1.27 2.10 -7.63
CA LEU A 35 -0.95 2.27 -9.04
C LEU A 35 -2.25 2.32 -9.84
N GLN A 36 -2.37 3.28 -10.72
CA GLN A 36 -3.50 3.40 -11.64
C GLN A 36 -3.13 2.83 -13.01
N ILE A 37 -4.02 2.01 -13.58
CA ILE A 37 -4.00 1.66 -15.01
C ILE A 37 -5.38 1.89 -15.64
N SER A 38 -5.44 2.80 -16.60
CA SER A 38 -6.68 3.15 -17.33
C SER A 38 -6.50 3.07 -18.85
N ASP A 39 -5.37 2.52 -19.31
CA ASP A 39 -4.99 2.44 -20.71
C ASP A 39 -4.84 0.98 -21.14
N SER A 40 -5.28 0.67 -22.37
CA SER A 40 -5.15 -0.67 -22.97
C SER A 40 -3.81 -0.92 -23.66
N ASP A 41 -2.95 0.10 -23.75
CA ASP A 41 -1.63 -0.01 -24.37
C ASP A 41 -0.78 -1.10 -23.68
N PRO A 42 -0.27 -2.11 -24.42
CA PRO A 42 0.54 -3.19 -23.87
C PRO A 42 1.83 -2.71 -23.20
N GLU A 43 2.44 -1.61 -23.66
CA GLU A 43 3.65 -1.06 -23.06
C GLU A 43 3.33 -0.43 -21.70
N LYS A 44 2.22 0.29 -21.58
CA LYS A 44 1.76 0.83 -20.29
C LYS A 44 1.36 -0.26 -19.31
N GLN A 45 0.74 -1.35 -19.79
CA GLN A 45 0.45 -2.52 -18.96
C GLN A 45 1.75 -3.17 -18.45
N THR A 46 2.73 -3.29 -19.32
CA THR A 46 4.06 -3.81 -18.94
C THR A 46 4.74 -2.87 -17.96
N LEU A 47 4.67 -1.55 -18.16
CA LEU A 47 5.27 -0.54 -17.31
C LEU A 47 4.68 -0.58 -15.90
N VAL A 48 3.36 -0.59 -15.74
CA VAL A 48 2.73 -0.63 -14.40
C VAL A 48 3.14 -1.87 -13.61
N LEU A 49 3.27 -3.03 -14.27
CA LEU A 49 3.74 -4.26 -13.62
C LEU A 49 5.24 -4.22 -13.30
N ASN A 50 6.06 -3.55 -14.12
CA ASN A 50 7.47 -3.30 -13.80
C ASN A 50 7.60 -2.41 -12.56
N VAL A 51 6.81 -1.34 -12.48
CA VAL A 51 6.78 -0.44 -11.32
C VAL A 51 6.34 -1.20 -10.07
N ALA A 52 5.27 -2.00 -10.15
CA ALA A 52 4.81 -2.84 -9.05
C ALA A 52 5.93 -3.78 -8.54
N ASN A 53 6.59 -4.49 -9.46
CA ASN A 53 7.69 -5.40 -9.11
C ASN A 53 8.88 -4.67 -8.47
N ASN A 54 9.24 -3.48 -8.98
CA ASN A 54 10.33 -2.68 -8.44
C ASN A 54 10.01 -2.19 -7.03
N LEU A 55 8.76 -1.78 -6.76
CA LEU A 55 8.32 -1.37 -5.42
C LEU A 55 8.37 -2.53 -4.43
N VAL A 56 7.87 -3.72 -4.81
CA VAL A 56 7.94 -4.93 -3.97
C VAL A 56 9.40 -5.30 -3.66
N LYS A 57 10.29 -5.23 -4.67
CA LYS A 57 11.72 -5.53 -4.47
C LYS A 57 12.42 -4.48 -3.60
N ALA A 58 12.12 -3.20 -3.79
CA ALA A 58 12.80 -2.11 -3.08
C ALA A 58 12.44 -2.07 -1.59
N TYR A 59 11.18 -2.28 -1.25
CA TYR A 59 10.72 -2.22 0.15
C TYR A 59 10.76 -3.58 0.86
N GLY A 60 10.71 -4.66 0.11
CA GLY A 60 10.65 -6.01 0.64
C GLY A 60 9.24 -6.44 1.09
N PRO A 61 9.03 -7.77 1.28
CA PRO A 61 7.75 -8.33 1.71
C PRO A 61 7.29 -7.74 3.05
N GLY A 62 6.00 -7.39 3.14
CA GLY A 62 5.39 -6.82 4.35
C GLY A 62 5.64 -5.33 4.59
N ASN A 63 6.63 -4.71 3.90
CA ASN A 63 6.97 -3.30 4.07
C ASN A 63 6.31 -2.38 3.04
N VAL A 64 5.55 -2.94 2.11
CA VAL A 64 4.73 -2.19 1.14
C VAL A 64 3.34 -2.79 1.02
N LYS A 65 2.32 -1.94 1.10
CA LYS A 65 0.94 -2.25 0.73
C LYS A 65 0.70 -1.68 -0.65
N LEU A 66 0.60 -2.54 -1.64
CA LEU A 66 0.52 -2.14 -3.04
C LEU A 66 -0.80 -2.60 -3.66
N GLU A 67 -1.55 -1.66 -4.25
CA GLU A 67 -2.77 -1.95 -4.99
C GLU A 67 -2.68 -1.39 -6.41
N VAL A 68 -2.94 -2.22 -7.41
CA VAL A 68 -3.10 -1.82 -8.81
C VAL A 68 -4.58 -1.74 -9.12
N VAL A 69 -5.08 -0.54 -9.43
CA VAL A 69 -6.50 -0.32 -9.74
C VAL A 69 -6.65 -0.18 -11.26
N ALA A 70 -7.35 -1.14 -11.86
CA ALA A 70 -7.61 -1.20 -13.29
C ALA A 70 -9.07 -0.80 -13.61
N PHE A 71 -9.24 0.20 -14.47
CA PHE A 71 -10.56 0.67 -14.93
C PHE A 71 -10.50 1.21 -16.36
N GLY A 72 -11.66 1.46 -16.97
CA GLY A 72 -11.72 1.85 -18.36
C GLY A 72 -10.96 0.87 -19.26
N PRO A 73 -10.33 1.31 -20.35
CA PRO A 73 -9.54 0.43 -21.21
C PRO A 73 -8.45 -0.36 -20.49
N GLY A 74 -7.92 0.14 -19.38
CA GLY A 74 -6.89 -0.54 -18.59
C GLY A 74 -7.35 -1.84 -17.92
N LEU A 75 -8.67 -2.09 -17.83
CA LEU A 75 -9.20 -3.33 -17.27
C LEU A 75 -8.70 -4.57 -18.03
N VAL A 76 -8.33 -4.45 -19.31
CA VAL A 76 -7.82 -5.57 -20.13
C VAL A 76 -6.54 -6.19 -19.55
N LEU A 77 -5.76 -5.46 -18.74
CA LEU A 77 -4.63 -6.03 -18.00
C LEU A 77 -5.06 -7.23 -17.13
N LEU A 78 -6.28 -7.18 -16.63
CA LEU A 78 -6.82 -8.19 -15.72
C LEU A 78 -7.66 -9.26 -16.45
N PHE A 79 -7.62 -9.32 -17.75
CA PHE A 79 -8.29 -10.39 -18.50
C PHE A 79 -7.50 -11.71 -18.36
N ASN A 80 -8.24 -12.81 -18.35
CA ASN A 80 -7.65 -14.14 -18.19
C ASN A 80 -6.76 -14.59 -19.36
N ASP A 81 -6.96 -13.99 -20.53
CA ASP A 81 -6.18 -14.23 -21.76
C ASP A 81 -5.14 -13.12 -22.04
N ASN A 82 -4.95 -12.17 -21.12
CA ASN A 82 -3.93 -11.13 -21.27
C ASN A 82 -2.52 -11.74 -21.23
N ALA A 83 -1.62 -11.25 -22.09
CA ALA A 83 -0.24 -11.71 -22.17
C ALA A 83 0.53 -11.57 -20.83
N ASN A 84 0.11 -10.64 -19.95
CA ASN A 84 0.73 -10.42 -18.64
C ASN A 84 0.06 -11.23 -17.50
N LYS A 85 -0.85 -12.17 -17.78
CA LYS A 85 -1.61 -12.90 -16.74
C LYS A 85 -0.73 -13.57 -15.69
N ASP A 86 0.40 -14.16 -16.12
CA ASP A 86 1.32 -14.86 -15.21
C ASP A 86 2.09 -13.87 -14.31
N ARG A 87 2.38 -12.66 -14.82
CA ARG A 87 2.98 -11.58 -14.05
C ARG A 87 2.01 -11.05 -13.00
N VAL A 88 0.73 -10.87 -13.36
CA VAL A 88 -0.34 -10.51 -12.42
C VAL A 88 -0.43 -11.55 -11.31
N GLN A 89 -0.41 -12.86 -11.67
CA GLN A 89 -0.45 -13.94 -10.69
C GLN A 89 0.78 -13.93 -9.77
N SER A 90 1.98 -13.74 -10.31
CA SER A 90 3.23 -13.69 -9.53
C SER A 90 3.24 -12.51 -8.54
N LEU A 91 2.82 -11.33 -8.98
CA LEU A 91 2.73 -10.15 -8.13
C LEU A 91 1.63 -10.30 -7.06
N ALA A 92 0.50 -10.91 -7.40
CA ALA A 92 -0.55 -11.21 -6.43
C ALA A 92 -0.08 -12.19 -5.35
N ALA A 93 0.78 -13.16 -5.70
CA ALA A 93 1.44 -14.05 -4.75
C ALA A 93 2.47 -13.31 -3.84
N SER A 94 2.85 -12.09 -4.22
CA SER A 94 3.70 -11.18 -3.43
C SER A 94 2.90 -10.06 -2.76
N ASP A 95 1.63 -10.34 -2.41
CA ASP A 95 0.69 -9.45 -1.72
C ASP A 95 0.32 -8.15 -2.48
N VAL A 96 0.53 -8.11 -3.81
CA VAL A 96 0.00 -7.02 -4.63
C VAL A 96 -1.48 -7.28 -4.92
N ARG A 97 -2.34 -6.34 -4.52
CA ARG A 97 -3.77 -6.39 -4.82
C ARG A 97 -4.04 -5.86 -6.22
N PHE A 98 -4.85 -6.56 -7.00
CA PHE A 98 -5.32 -6.13 -8.32
C PHE A 98 -6.83 -5.87 -8.27
N SER A 99 -7.23 -4.61 -8.32
CA SER A 99 -8.64 -4.20 -8.22
C SER A 99 -9.25 -3.94 -9.58
N ALA A 100 -10.35 -4.65 -9.88
CA ALA A 100 -11.10 -4.60 -11.12
C ALA A 100 -12.39 -3.77 -10.98
N CYS A 101 -12.48 -2.66 -11.70
CA CYS A 101 -13.64 -1.77 -11.67
C CYS A 101 -14.89 -2.44 -12.24
N GLN A 102 -15.92 -2.64 -11.42
CA GLN A 102 -17.17 -3.27 -11.82
C GLN A 102 -18.00 -2.40 -12.78
N ASN A 103 -17.93 -1.08 -12.68
CA ASN A 103 -18.55 -0.21 -13.67
C ASN A 103 -17.96 -0.43 -15.07
N THR A 104 -16.64 -0.65 -15.15
CA THR A 104 -15.99 -0.99 -16.43
C THR A 104 -16.39 -2.38 -16.91
N VAL A 105 -16.45 -3.38 -16.02
CA VAL A 105 -16.90 -4.74 -16.36
C VAL A 105 -18.31 -4.68 -16.95
N LYS A 106 -19.23 -3.93 -16.33
CA LYS A 106 -20.60 -3.76 -16.82
C LYS A 106 -20.64 -3.11 -18.21
N ALA A 107 -19.87 -2.01 -18.40
CA ALA A 107 -19.79 -1.33 -19.70
C ALA A 107 -19.23 -2.25 -20.79
N MET A 108 -18.18 -3.01 -20.50
CA MET A 108 -17.61 -3.98 -21.43
C MET A 108 -18.54 -5.15 -21.72
N THR A 109 -19.33 -5.59 -20.72
CA THR A 109 -20.35 -6.63 -20.92
C THR A 109 -21.39 -6.20 -21.94
N VAL A 110 -21.84 -4.94 -21.88
CA VAL A 110 -22.79 -4.39 -22.86
C VAL A 110 -22.13 -4.31 -24.25
N ALA A 111 -20.90 -3.83 -24.33
CA ALA A 111 -20.19 -3.65 -25.60
C ALA A 111 -19.84 -4.98 -26.29
N LEU A 112 -19.50 -6.02 -25.51
CA LEU A 112 -19.06 -7.33 -26.00
C LEU A 112 -20.23 -8.33 -26.17
N GLY A 113 -21.39 -8.05 -25.56
CA GLY A 113 -22.50 -8.99 -25.47
C GLY A 113 -22.31 -10.11 -24.42
N HIS A 114 -21.20 -10.13 -23.71
CA HIS A 114 -20.90 -11.07 -22.62
C HIS A 114 -19.92 -10.48 -21.63
N ALA A 115 -19.93 -10.95 -20.38
CA ALA A 115 -18.98 -10.52 -19.38
C ALA A 115 -17.54 -10.93 -19.71
N PRO A 116 -16.55 -10.02 -19.60
CA PRO A 116 -15.16 -10.39 -19.80
C PRO A 116 -14.72 -11.41 -18.74
N LYS A 117 -13.93 -12.41 -19.15
CA LYS A 117 -13.33 -13.37 -18.22
C LYS A 117 -12.11 -12.75 -17.55
N LEU A 118 -12.21 -12.45 -16.28
CA LEU A 118 -11.11 -11.87 -15.51
C LEU A 118 -10.18 -12.93 -14.93
N ASN A 119 -8.94 -12.54 -14.70
CA ASN A 119 -7.95 -13.30 -13.95
C ASN A 119 -8.48 -13.59 -12.54
N LYS A 120 -8.19 -14.78 -12.01
CA LYS A 120 -8.63 -15.21 -10.67
C LYS A 120 -8.14 -14.30 -9.53
N ASN A 121 -7.06 -13.55 -9.75
CA ASN A 121 -6.51 -12.61 -8.77
C ASN A 121 -7.14 -11.19 -8.90
N ALA A 122 -8.04 -10.96 -9.86
CA ALA A 122 -8.75 -9.71 -9.99
C ALA A 122 -9.83 -9.61 -8.90
N VAL A 123 -9.69 -8.63 -8.02
CA VAL A 123 -10.63 -8.38 -6.92
C VAL A 123 -11.64 -7.31 -7.36
N PRO A 124 -12.94 -7.59 -7.33
CA PRO A 124 -13.94 -6.61 -7.75
C PRO A 124 -13.98 -5.40 -6.80
N VAL A 125 -14.09 -4.21 -7.37
CA VAL A 125 -14.41 -2.95 -6.67
C VAL A 125 -15.49 -2.22 -7.45
N ASP A 126 -16.41 -1.57 -6.77
CA ASP A 126 -17.60 -0.97 -7.41
C ASP A 126 -17.20 0.05 -8.49
N ALA A 127 -16.34 1.00 -8.14
CA ALA A 127 -15.81 2.01 -9.05
C ALA A 127 -14.31 2.22 -8.82
N GLY A 128 -13.49 2.00 -9.85
CA GLY A 128 -12.03 2.12 -9.73
C GLY A 128 -11.55 3.50 -9.28
N ILE A 129 -12.15 4.56 -9.81
CA ILE A 129 -11.78 5.93 -9.40
C ILE A 129 -12.15 6.23 -7.95
N VAL A 130 -13.29 5.77 -7.47
CA VAL A 130 -13.70 5.91 -6.06
C VAL A 130 -12.72 5.15 -5.17
N ARG A 131 -12.37 3.91 -5.56
CA ARG A 131 -11.36 3.13 -4.84
C ARG A 131 -10.02 3.87 -4.70
N ILE A 132 -9.55 4.56 -5.75
CA ILE A 132 -8.32 5.36 -5.69
C ILE A 132 -8.49 6.53 -4.71
N VAL A 133 -9.60 7.25 -4.76
CA VAL A 133 -9.88 8.36 -3.84
C VAL A 133 -9.90 7.88 -2.39
N ASP A 134 -10.57 6.77 -2.12
CA ASP A 134 -10.65 6.18 -0.77
C ASP A 134 -9.27 5.75 -0.26
N LEU A 135 -8.44 5.14 -1.13
CA LEU A 135 -7.07 4.75 -0.78
C LEU A 135 -6.20 5.98 -0.49
N THR A 136 -6.30 7.04 -1.30
CA THR A 136 -5.52 8.26 -1.05
C THR A 136 -5.94 8.95 0.25
N ALA A 137 -7.23 8.94 0.58
CA ALA A 137 -7.72 9.41 1.87
C ALA A 137 -7.21 8.58 3.06
N GLN A 138 -6.87 7.31 2.83
CA GLN A 138 -6.25 6.41 3.81
C GLN A 138 -4.71 6.53 3.87
N GLY A 139 -4.11 7.47 3.14
CA GLY A 139 -2.67 7.72 3.14
C GLY A 139 -1.89 6.98 2.05
N TYR A 140 -2.55 6.35 1.08
CA TYR A 140 -1.87 5.78 -0.07
C TYR A 140 -1.36 6.88 -1.01
N THR A 141 -0.14 6.71 -1.48
CA THR A 141 0.43 7.56 -2.54
C THR A 141 -0.04 7.06 -3.89
N LEU A 142 -0.72 7.92 -4.67
CA LEU A 142 -1.10 7.59 -6.05
C LEU A 142 0.11 7.75 -6.98
N VAL A 143 0.39 6.69 -7.75
CA VAL A 143 1.39 6.69 -8.82
C VAL A 143 0.71 6.28 -10.14
N ARG A 144 1.00 7.01 -11.19
CA ARG A 144 0.49 6.77 -12.56
C ARG A 144 1.69 6.59 -13.48
N PRO A 145 2.13 5.36 -13.70
CA PRO A 145 3.27 5.05 -14.56
C PRO A 145 3.03 5.36 -16.02
#